data_1a2d5d376eeec6841c4d68b2e6b94906
#
_entry.id   1a2d5d376eeec6841c4d68b2e6b94906
#
_cell.length_a   1.000
_cell.length_b   1.000
_cell.length_c   1.000
_cell.angle_alpha   90.00
_cell.angle_beta   90.00
_cell.angle_gamma   90.00
#
_symmetry.space_group_name_H-M   'P 1'
#
loop_
_entity.id
_entity.type
_entity.pdbx_description
1 polymer ?
#
loop_
_entity_poly.entity_id
_entity_poly.type
_entity_poly.pdbx_seq_one_letter_code
_entity_poly.pdbx_strand_id
1 'polypeptide(L)'
;MARKQATRELRTPIPVGIGAGITEKFYLQHLRDQKGYKLKLLPRFFGSDNAYDMDKLVSNVLAGGAKAICVYDKDVTQWNEEQKRRLTEFEQKYAGAEGVVLCPSMPSIEYWFLMHFRDTTKMYRTSKDVIKDLLQFLPGYEKTTTFLQKDGWVRTLLQDESFARAVTLSKRKSEPG
;
A
#
# COMPACT_ATOMS: atom_id res chain seq x y z
N MET A 1 16.67 47.52 21.21
CA MET A 1 16.61 46.08 21.54
C MET A 1 16.20 45.32 20.30
N ALA A 2 17.10 44.56 19.71
CA ALA A 2 16.81 43.78 18.51
C ALA A 2 15.99 42.52 18.85
N ARG A 3 14.83 42.38 18.22
CA ARG A 3 13.91 41.25 18.40
C ARG A 3 14.54 40.02 17.76
N LYS A 4 14.99 39.01 18.52
CA LYS A 4 15.47 37.72 18.02
C LYS A 4 14.35 37.08 17.21
N GLN A 5 14.51 37.02 15.89
CA GLN A 5 13.65 36.18 15.03
C GLN A 5 13.91 34.73 15.40
N ALA A 6 12.90 34.06 15.94
CA ALA A 6 12.95 32.63 16.16
C ALA A 6 13.00 31.94 14.78
N THR A 7 14.10 31.26 14.52
CA THR A 7 14.26 30.43 13.31
C THR A 7 13.21 29.32 13.40
N ARG A 8 12.22 29.37 12.51
CA ARG A 8 11.17 28.35 12.41
C ARG A 8 11.86 27.09 11.89
N GLU A 9 12.07 26.11 12.76
CA GLU A 9 12.54 24.80 12.32
C GLU A 9 11.57 24.28 11.26
N LEU A 10 12.08 24.03 10.06
CA LEU A 10 11.33 23.38 8.97
C LEU A 10 10.97 21.96 9.44
N ARG A 11 9.73 21.75 9.87
CA ARG A 11 9.25 20.41 10.22
C ARG A 11 9.32 19.54 8.99
N THR A 12 10.00 18.39 9.11
CA THR A 12 10.00 17.37 8.06
C THR A 12 8.56 17.00 7.70
N PRO A 13 8.15 17.14 6.44
CA PRO A 13 6.79 16.81 6.03
C PRO A 13 6.46 15.36 6.36
N ILE A 14 5.22 15.12 6.84
CA ILE A 14 4.73 13.78 7.16
C ILE A 14 4.52 13.02 5.85
N PRO A 15 5.03 11.78 5.70
CA PRO A 15 4.77 10.96 4.53
C PRO A 15 3.28 10.74 4.28
N VAL A 16 2.89 10.61 3.01
CA VAL A 16 1.51 10.44 2.58
C VAL A 16 1.33 9.06 1.97
N GLY A 17 0.47 8.24 2.58
CA GLY A 17 0.04 6.96 2.04
C GLY A 17 -1.09 7.14 1.03
N ILE A 18 -0.95 6.50 -0.12
CA ILE A 18 -1.92 6.49 -1.22
C ILE A 18 -2.28 5.03 -1.47
N GLY A 19 -3.51 4.64 -1.14
CA GLY A 19 -4.04 3.30 -1.43
C GLY A 19 -4.92 3.32 -2.67
N ALA A 20 -4.71 2.39 -3.59
CA ALA A 20 -5.46 2.32 -4.84
C ALA A 20 -6.90 1.82 -4.67
N GLY A 21 -7.22 1.13 -3.58
CA GLY A 21 -8.54 0.59 -3.32
C GLY A 21 -8.98 0.68 -1.87
N ILE A 22 -10.15 0.10 -1.59
CA ILE A 22 -10.75 0.10 -0.26
C ILE A 22 -9.93 -0.71 0.74
N THR A 23 -9.39 -1.84 0.32
CA THR A 23 -8.61 -2.75 1.17
C THR A 23 -7.32 -2.07 1.61
N GLU A 24 -6.57 -1.47 0.68
CA GLU A 24 -5.32 -0.76 0.92
C GLU A 24 -5.54 0.43 1.87
N LYS A 25 -6.63 1.17 1.65
CA LYS A 25 -6.99 2.31 2.51
C LYS A 25 -7.18 1.86 3.95
N PHE A 26 -8.03 0.87 4.20
CA PHE A 26 -8.29 0.40 5.57
C PHE A 26 -7.07 -0.26 6.19
N TYR A 27 -6.31 -1.03 5.40
CA TYR A 27 -5.07 -1.63 5.87
C TYR A 27 -4.08 -0.55 6.34
N LEU A 28 -3.80 0.45 5.51
CA LEU A 28 -2.90 1.54 5.86
C LEU A 28 -3.39 2.35 7.07
N GLN A 29 -4.70 2.56 7.18
CA GLN A 29 -5.30 3.24 8.33
C GLN A 29 -5.06 2.46 9.62
N HIS A 30 -5.41 1.18 9.64
CA HIS A 30 -5.23 0.33 10.81
C HIS A 30 -3.75 0.11 11.14
N LEU A 31 -2.89 -0.08 10.13
CA LEU A 31 -1.44 -0.18 10.30
C LEU A 31 -0.88 1.07 10.98
N ARG A 32 -1.23 2.25 10.49
CA ARG A 32 -0.84 3.53 11.08
C ARG A 32 -1.27 3.61 12.54
N ASP A 33 -2.53 3.32 12.82
CA ASP A 33 -3.13 3.48 14.13
C ASP A 33 -2.56 2.45 15.13
N GLN A 34 -2.37 1.21 14.72
CA GLN A 34 -1.81 0.14 15.58
C GLN A 34 -0.31 0.30 15.86
N LYS A 35 0.46 0.77 14.89
CA LYS A 35 1.92 0.96 15.04
C LYS A 35 2.32 2.38 15.46
N GLY A 36 1.38 3.31 15.53
CA GLY A 36 1.66 4.71 15.88
C GLY A 36 2.50 5.45 14.84
N TYR A 37 2.43 5.04 13.56
CA TYR A 37 3.20 5.68 12.52
C TYR A 37 2.71 7.10 12.21
N LYS A 38 3.64 8.02 12.03
CA LYS A 38 3.34 9.36 11.52
C LYS A 38 3.14 9.28 10.01
N LEU A 39 1.92 8.97 9.59
CA LEU A 39 1.52 8.79 8.20
C LEU A 39 0.20 9.52 7.95
N LYS A 40 0.18 10.38 6.94
CA LYS A 40 -1.06 10.99 6.44
C LYS A 40 -1.64 10.07 5.35
N LEU A 41 -2.94 9.86 5.36
CA LEU A 41 -3.62 9.05 4.36
C LEU A 41 -4.51 9.92 3.50
N LEU A 42 -4.51 9.68 2.20
CA LEU A 42 -5.47 10.31 1.31
C LEU A 42 -6.79 9.53 1.35
N PRO A 43 -7.92 10.22 1.62
CA PRO A 43 -9.17 9.57 1.97
C PRO A 43 -9.98 9.04 0.77
N ARG A 44 -9.51 9.25 -0.47
CA ARG A 44 -10.31 8.98 -1.67
C ARG A 44 -9.97 7.66 -2.31
N PHE A 45 -11.02 6.93 -2.69
CA PHE A 45 -10.94 5.81 -3.62
C PHE A 45 -10.67 6.33 -5.02
N PHE A 46 -9.90 5.57 -5.77
CA PHE A 46 -9.72 5.82 -7.20
C PHE A 46 -10.91 5.25 -7.95
N GLY A 47 -11.27 5.91 -9.03
CA GLY A 47 -12.23 5.40 -10.00
C GLY A 47 -11.65 4.24 -10.82
N SER A 48 -12.20 4.02 -12.00
CA SER A 48 -11.80 2.94 -12.92
C SER A 48 -10.37 3.09 -13.48
N ASP A 49 -9.72 4.25 -13.31
CA ASP A 49 -8.39 4.55 -13.84
C ASP A 49 -7.41 4.90 -12.72
N ASN A 50 -7.05 3.87 -11.96
CA ASN A 50 -6.24 4.00 -10.76
C ASN A 50 -4.86 4.63 -11.01
N ALA A 51 -4.22 4.32 -12.16
CA ALA A 51 -2.88 4.81 -12.45
C ALA A 51 -2.84 6.32 -12.71
N TYR A 52 -3.83 6.86 -13.41
CA TYR A 52 -3.94 8.29 -13.69
C TYR A 52 -4.19 9.10 -12.41
N ASP A 53 -5.16 8.68 -11.61
CA ASP A 53 -5.48 9.34 -10.35
C ASP A 53 -4.31 9.27 -9.37
N MET A 54 -3.60 8.16 -9.35
CA MET A 54 -2.43 7.99 -8.50
C MET A 54 -1.28 8.91 -8.91
N ASP A 55 -1.01 9.05 -10.21
CA ASP A 55 0.01 9.97 -10.75
C ASP A 55 -0.26 11.42 -10.32
N LYS A 56 -1.50 11.88 -10.46
CA LYS A 56 -1.92 13.21 -10.02
C LYS A 56 -1.72 13.42 -8.52
N LEU A 57 -2.08 12.43 -7.71
CA LEU A 57 -1.91 12.51 -6.25
C LEU A 57 -0.44 12.52 -5.85
N VAL A 58 0.39 11.69 -6.45
CA VAL A 58 1.84 11.68 -6.20
C VAL A 58 2.44 13.03 -6.54
N SER A 59 2.11 13.58 -7.71
CA SER A 59 2.59 14.90 -8.14
C SER A 59 2.24 16.00 -7.12
N ASN A 60 1.00 16.01 -6.62
CA ASN A 60 0.56 16.97 -5.59
C ASN A 60 1.29 16.78 -4.25
N VAL A 61 1.54 15.55 -3.83
CA VAL A 61 2.26 15.24 -2.59
C VAL A 61 3.70 15.74 -2.68
N LEU A 62 4.37 15.46 -3.79
CA LEU A 62 5.75 15.91 -4.04
C LEU A 62 5.86 17.44 -4.12
N ALA A 63 4.91 18.10 -4.79
CA ALA A 63 4.85 19.56 -4.85
C ALA A 63 4.70 20.19 -3.46
N GLY A 64 4.05 19.50 -2.51
CA GLY A 64 3.97 19.88 -1.11
C GLY A 64 5.22 19.55 -0.28
N GLY A 65 6.28 19.01 -0.87
CA GLY A 65 7.52 18.63 -0.19
C GLY A 65 7.42 17.36 0.66
N ALA A 66 6.33 16.60 0.57
CA ALA A 66 6.14 15.35 1.32
C ALA A 66 6.56 14.14 0.47
N LYS A 67 6.77 12.98 1.14
CA LYS A 67 7.00 11.69 0.46
C LYS A 67 5.68 10.98 0.19
N ALA A 68 5.57 10.34 -0.96
CA ALA A 68 4.43 9.51 -1.36
C ALA A 68 4.75 8.01 -1.20
N ILE A 69 3.87 7.26 -0.56
CA ILE A 69 3.93 5.80 -0.45
C ILE A 69 2.70 5.26 -1.17
N CYS A 70 2.89 4.62 -2.33
CA CYS A 70 1.82 4.16 -3.21
C CYS A 70 1.63 2.66 -3.06
N VAL A 71 0.45 2.23 -2.59
CA VAL A 71 0.08 0.81 -2.45
C VAL A 71 -1.01 0.48 -3.46
N TYR A 72 -0.76 -0.46 -4.35
CA TYR A 72 -1.67 -0.81 -5.43
C TYR A 72 -1.50 -2.26 -5.89
N ASP A 73 -2.57 -2.78 -6.50
CA ASP A 73 -2.60 -4.12 -7.05
C ASP A 73 -2.11 -4.13 -8.50
N LYS A 74 -1.43 -5.20 -8.90
CA LYS A 74 -0.99 -5.47 -10.27
C LYS A 74 -1.79 -6.60 -10.94
N ASP A 75 -3.01 -6.87 -10.48
CA ASP A 75 -3.90 -7.80 -11.18
C ASP A 75 -4.43 -7.15 -12.45
N VAL A 76 -3.64 -7.28 -13.51
CA VAL A 76 -3.94 -6.71 -14.84
C VAL A 76 -4.80 -7.64 -15.71
N THR A 77 -5.26 -8.77 -15.17
CA THR A 77 -5.96 -9.79 -15.97
C THR A 77 -7.29 -9.28 -16.52
N GLN A 78 -7.92 -8.32 -15.85
CA GLN A 78 -9.18 -7.70 -16.27
C GLN A 78 -9.01 -6.30 -16.88
N TRP A 79 -7.76 -5.85 -17.02
CA TRP A 79 -7.46 -4.50 -17.52
C TRP A 79 -7.35 -4.49 -19.04
N ASN A 80 -7.82 -3.41 -19.65
CA ASN A 80 -7.58 -3.18 -21.07
C ASN A 80 -6.12 -2.70 -21.31
N GLU A 81 -5.68 -2.70 -22.55
CA GLU A 81 -4.30 -2.35 -22.92
C GLU A 81 -3.94 -0.91 -22.54
N GLU A 82 -4.89 0.01 -22.55
CA GLU A 82 -4.68 1.39 -22.14
C GLU A 82 -4.39 1.50 -20.63
N GLN A 83 -5.12 0.77 -19.80
CA GLN A 83 -4.88 0.73 -18.35
C GLN A 83 -3.53 0.11 -18.02
N LYS A 84 -3.15 -0.96 -18.73
CA LYS A 84 -1.83 -1.61 -18.58
C LYS A 84 -0.71 -0.63 -18.96
N ARG A 85 -0.86 0.07 -20.08
CA ARG A 85 0.10 1.07 -20.55
C ARG A 85 0.29 2.17 -19.52
N ARG A 86 -0.79 2.74 -18.99
CA ARG A 86 -0.76 3.81 -17.98
C ARG A 86 -0.10 3.37 -16.68
N LEU A 87 -0.33 2.13 -16.22
CA LEU A 87 0.37 1.61 -15.06
C LEU A 87 1.87 1.49 -15.33
N THR A 88 2.25 0.98 -16.49
CA THR A 88 3.67 0.87 -16.88
C THR A 88 4.34 2.24 -16.93
N GLU A 89 3.69 3.23 -17.53
CA GLU A 89 4.19 4.62 -17.59
C GLU A 89 4.33 5.22 -16.19
N PHE A 90 3.36 5.00 -15.30
CA PHE A 90 3.41 5.43 -13.91
C PHE A 90 4.60 4.79 -13.16
N GLU A 91 4.77 3.48 -13.27
CA GLU A 91 5.88 2.78 -12.64
C GLU A 91 7.24 3.25 -13.17
N GLN A 92 7.39 3.43 -14.47
CA GLN A 92 8.61 3.94 -15.09
C GLN A 92 8.93 5.37 -14.64
N LYS A 93 7.92 6.22 -14.55
CA LYS A 93 8.06 7.62 -14.12
C LYS A 93 8.59 7.72 -12.69
N TYR A 94 8.15 6.84 -11.80
CA TYR A 94 8.47 6.93 -10.39
C TYR A 94 9.45 5.87 -9.89
N ALA A 95 9.92 4.96 -10.74
CA ALA A 95 10.95 4.00 -10.38
C ALA A 95 12.24 4.71 -9.95
N GLY A 96 12.60 4.57 -8.68
CA GLY A 96 13.78 5.24 -8.10
C GLY A 96 13.66 6.75 -7.93
N ALA A 97 12.48 7.35 -8.16
CA ALA A 97 12.25 8.77 -7.95
C ALA A 97 12.37 9.13 -6.47
N GLU A 98 13.10 10.22 -6.19
CA GLU A 98 13.23 10.72 -4.82
C GLU A 98 11.86 11.11 -4.24
N GLY A 99 11.61 10.68 -3.02
CA GLY A 99 10.35 10.97 -2.34
C GLY A 99 9.18 10.08 -2.72
N VAL A 100 9.35 9.06 -3.58
CA VAL A 100 8.31 8.10 -3.94
C VAL A 100 8.70 6.68 -3.55
N VAL A 101 7.78 5.96 -2.92
CA VAL A 101 7.91 4.54 -2.62
C VAL A 101 6.75 3.82 -3.31
N LEU A 102 7.06 2.96 -4.28
CA LEU A 102 6.08 2.12 -4.94
C LEU A 102 5.97 0.78 -4.23
N CYS A 103 4.76 0.38 -3.85
CA CYS A 103 4.46 -0.88 -3.18
C CYS A 103 3.43 -1.67 -4.01
N PRO A 104 3.83 -2.24 -5.15
CA PRO A 104 2.96 -3.07 -5.95
C PRO A 104 2.70 -4.42 -5.27
N SER A 105 1.49 -4.94 -5.38
CA SER A 105 1.10 -6.28 -4.94
C SER A 105 0.65 -7.13 -6.13
N MET A 106 1.13 -8.37 -6.22
CA MET A 106 0.80 -9.29 -7.31
C MET A 106 0.25 -10.61 -6.76
N PRO A 107 -0.97 -11.00 -7.10
CA PRO A 107 -1.95 -10.26 -7.90
C PRO A 107 -2.60 -9.10 -7.13
N SER A 108 -2.65 -9.17 -5.82
CA SER A 108 -3.32 -8.17 -4.96
C SER A 108 -2.72 -8.11 -3.56
N ILE A 109 -3.13 -7.09 -2.78
CA ILE A 109 -2.64 -6.86 -1.42
C ILE A 109 -2.89 -8.06 -0.49
N GLU A 110 -3.86 -8.91 -0.77
CA GLU A 110 -4.10 -10.12 0.02
C GLU A 110 -2.93 -11.10 -0.02
N TYR A 111 -2.09 -11.04 -1.06
CA TYR A 111 -0.85 -11.81 -1.08
C TYR A 111 0.13 -11.35 0.01
N TRP A 112 0.22 -10.04 0.24
CA TRP A 112 0.93 -9.49 1.38
C TRP A 112 0.36 -9.99 2.71
N PHE A 113 -0.97 -10.04 2.85
CA PHE A 113 -1.61 -10.57 4.06
C PHE A 113 -1.29 -12.05 4.27
N LEU A 114 -1.29 -12.85 3.21
CA LEU A 114 -0.96 -14.27 3.28
C LEU A 114 0.48 -14.50 3.74
N MET A 115 1.43 -13.65 3.36
CA MET A 115 2.84 -13.74 3.80
C MET A 115 3.02 -13.61 5.32
N HIS A 116 2.05 -13.04 6.05
CA HIS A 116 2.08 -13.00 7.51
C HIS A 116 1.94 -14.39 8.13
N PHE A 117 1.30 -15.32 7.44
CA PHE A 117 0.98 -16.65 7.97
C PHE A 117 1.86 -17.75 7.38
N ARG A 118 2.21 -17.65 6.13
CA ARG A 118 2.99 -18.70 5.46
C ARG A 118 3.87 -18.17 4.34
N ASP A 119 5.02 -18.83 4.16
CA ASP A 119 5.75 -18.76 2.90
C ASP A 119 5.12 -19.70 1.87
N THR A 120 5.02 -19.27 0.63
CA THR A 120 4.49 -20.09 -0.45
C THR A 120 5.20 -19.78 -1.76
N THR A 121 5.48 -20.83 -2.51
CA THR A 121 5.98 -20.76 -3.90
C THR A 121 4.84 -20.84 -4.92
N LYS A 122 3.58 -20.96 -4.44
CA LYS A 122 2.40 -21.04 -5.31
C LYS A 122 2.25 -19.74 -6.10
N MET A 123 2.09 -19.88 -7.39
CA MET A 123 1.77 -18.79 -8.30
C MET A 123 0.26 -18.52 -8.28
N TYR A 124 -0.13 -17.35 -7.82
CA TYR A 124 -1.53 -16.92 -7.81
C TYR A 124 -1.80 -16.11 -9.07
N ARG A 125 -2.86 -16.44 -9.78
CA ARG A 125 -3.27 -15.72 -10.99
C ARG A 125 -4.25 -14.60 -10.71
N THR A 126 -5.09 -14.78 -9.69
CA THR A 126 -6.14 -13.82 -9.34
C THR A 126 -6.17 -13.56 -7.82
N SER A 127 -6.74 -12.43 -7.45
CA SER A 127 -6.99 -12.10 -6.03
C SER A 127 -7.89 -13.13 -5.36
N LYS A 128 -8.85 -13.74 -6.08
CA LYS A 128 -9.74 -14.78 -5.56
C LYS A 128 -8.98 -16.01 -5.09
N ASP A 129 -7.95 -16.42 -5.84
CA ASP A 129 -7.12 -17.57 -5.48
C ASP A 129 -6.33 -17.31 -4.20
N VAL A 130 -5.82 -16.09 -4.02
CA VAL A 130 -5.13 -15.68 -2.79
C VAL A 130 -6.09 -15.67 -1.60
N ILE A 131 -7.27 -15.07 -1.78
CA ILE A 131 -8.29 -14.97 -0.72
C ILE A 131 -8.72 -16.36 -0.26
N LYS A 132 -8.88 -17.32 -1.18
CA LYS A 132 -9.22 -18.71 -0.83
C LYS A 132 -8.22 -19.33 0.16
N ASP A 133 -6.92 -19.10 -0.07
CA ASP A 133 -5.89 -19.59 0.83
C ASP A 133 -5.80 -18.75 2.12
N LEU A 134 -6.03 -17.43 2.03
CA LEU A 134 -6.03 -16.52 3.17
C LEU A 134 -7.13 -16.84 4.18
N LEU A 135 -8.30 -17.27 3.72
CA LEU A 135 -9.45 -17.64 4.57
C LEU A 135 -9.14 -18.77 5.58
N GLN A 136 -8.10 -19.57 5.34
CA GLN A 136 -7.62 -20.58 6.29
C GLN A 136 -7.03 -19.93 7.55
N PHE A 137 -6.51 -18.72 7.45
CA PHE A 137 -5.85 -17.98 8.53
C PHE A 137 -6.66 -16.79 9.03
N LEU A 138 -7.47 -16.20 8.16
CA LEU A 138 -8.38 -15.10 8.46
C LEU A 138 -9.83 -15.53 8.12
N PRO A 139 -10.45 -16.38 8.95
CA PRO A 139 -11.83 -16.79 8.71
C PRO A 139 -12.77 -15.59 8.64
N GLY A 140 -13.65 -15.56 7.63
CA GLY A 140 -14.60 -14.47 7.43
C GLY A 140 -14.02 -13.21 6.80
N TYR A 141 -12.77 -13.23 6.30
CA TYR A 141 -12.23 -12.10 5.55
C TYR A 141 -13.09 -11.79 4.32
N GLU A 142 -13.47 -10.54 4.19
CA GLU A 142 -14.28 -10.03 3.09
C GLU A 142 -13.80 -8.65 2.64
N LYS A 143 -13.87 -8.39 1.33
CA LYS A 143 -13.60 -7.05 0.75
C LYS A 143 -14.82 -6.12 0.86
N THR A 144 -15.42 -6.04 2.03
CA THR A 144 -16.55 -5.15 2.30
C THR A 144 -16.16 -4.06 3.28
N THR A 145 -16.77 -2.89 3.16
CA THR A 145 -16.55 -1.80 4.12
C THR A 145 -16.88 -2.25 5.54
N THR A 146 -17.95 -3.00 5.73
CA THR A 146 -18.39 -3.51 7.03
C THR A 146 -17.35 -4.39 7.69
N PHE A 147 -16.63 -5.22 6.93
CA PHE A 147 -15.54 -6.04 7.45
C PHE A 147 -14.26 -5.21 7.64
N LEU A 148 -13.84 -4.50 6.60
CA LEU A 148 -12.54 -3.83 6.54
C LEU A 148 -12.40 -2.66 7.54
N GLN A 149 -13.50 -2.00 7.91
CA GLN A 149 -13.48 -0.94 8.92
C GLN A 149 -13.16 -1.42 10.33
N LYS A 150 -13.34 -2.73 10.62
CA LYS A 150 -12.95 -3.33 11.89
C LYS A 150 -11.46 -3.63 11.88
N ASP A 151 -10.76 -3.35 12.97
CA ASP A 151 -9.30 -3.51 13.02
C ASP A 151 -8.81 -4.90 13.45
N GLY A 152 -9.70 -5.78 13.86
CA GLY A 152 -9.35 -7.11 14.39
C GLY A 152 -8.53 -7.96 13.41
N TRP A 153 -8.85 -7.92 12.12
CA TRP A 153 -8.11 -8.65 11.10
C TRP A 153 -6.66 -8.12 10.92
N VAL A 154 -6.47 -6.79 11.03
CA VAL A 154 -5.12 -6.21 10.96
C VAL A 154 -4.34 -6.50 12.23
N ARG A 155 -4.96 -6.50 13.40
CA ARG A 155 -4.29 -6.91 14.66
C ARG A 155 -3.73 -8.32 14.55
N THR A 156 -4.45 -9.24 13.90
CA THR A 156 -3.96 -10.60 13.65
C THR A 156 -2.73 -10.60 12.73
N LEU A 157 -2.71 -9.77 11.69
CA LEU A 157 -1.56 -9.63 10.82
C LEU A 157 -0.34 -9.02 11.53
N LEU A 158 -0.57 -8.08 12.44
CA LEU A 158 0.48 -7.30 13.10
C LEU A 158 1.06 -7.93 14.37
N GLN A 159 0.71 -9.17 14.68
CA GLN A 159 1.40 -9.94 15.72
C GLN A 159 2.89 -10.00 15.37
N ASP A 160 3.75 -9.78 16.39
CA ASP A 160 5.18 -9.48 16.18
C ASP A 160 5.92 -10.44 15.24
N GLU A 161 5.78 -11.74 15.42
CA GLU A 161 6.43 -12.73 14.55
C GLU A 161 5.83 -12.76 13.14
N SER A 162 4.52 -12.58 13.00
CA SER A 162 3.81 -12.59 11.72
C SER A 162 4.21 -11.40 10.85
N PHE A 163 4.28 -10.22 11.42
CA PHE A 163 4.68 -9.01 10.70
C PHE A 163 6.15 -9.08 10.26
N ALA A 164 7.05 -9.49 11.15
CA ALA A 164 8.47 -9.66 10.83
C ALA A 164 8.69 -10.70 9.71
N ARG A 165 7.91 -11.81 9.74
CA ARG A 165 7.92 -12.82 8.68
C ARG A 165 7.51 -12.23 7.34
N ALA A 166 6.40 -11.50 7.28
CA ALA A 166 5.91 -10.89 6.04
C ALA A 166 6.95 -9.92 5.45
N VAL A 167 7.58 -9.08 6.27
CA VAL A 167 8.63 -8.16 5.84
C VAL A 167 9.83 -8.91 5.25
N THR A 168 10.28 -9.99 5.90
CA THR A 168 11.40 -10.79 5.42
C THR A 168 11.08 -11.48 4.09
N LEU A 169 9.87 -12.06 3.98
CA LEU A 169 9.42 -12.74 2.76
C LEU A 169 9.26 -11.76 1.58
N SER A 170 8.73 -10.58 1.84
CA SER A 170 8.55 -9.58 0.77
C SER A 170 9.90 -9.11 0.20
N LYS A 171 10.90 -8.86 1.05
CA LYS A 171 12.25 -8.50 0.62
C LYS A 171 12.86 -9.59 -0.28
N ARG A 172 12.83 -10.85 0.18
CA ARG A 172 13.34 -11.98 -0.60
C ARG A 172 12.67 -12.16 -1.95
N LYS A 173 11.36 -11.90 -2.04
CA LYS A 173 10.59 -12.04 -3.29
C LYS A 173 10.72 -10.83 -4.24
N SER A 174 11.23 -9.72 -3.74
CA SER A 174 11.47 -8.50 -4.53
C SER A 174 12.89 -8.43 -5.10
N GLU A 175 13.80 -9.29 -4.64
CA GLU A 175 15.14 -9.38 -5.19
C GLU A 175 15.09 -10.09 -6.55
N PRO A 176 15.68 -9.52 -7.62
CA PRO A 176 15.81 -10.21 -8.90
C PRO A 176 16.72 -11.44 -8.70
N GLY A 177 16.22 -12.61 -9.07
CA GLY A 177 16.96 -13.86 -9.08
C GLY A 177 18.06 -13.90 -10.15
#